data_421370833269a221d9ff62b4bd889570
#
_entry.id   421370833269a221d9ff62b4bd889570
#
_cell.length_a   1.000
_cell.length_b   1.000
_cell.length_c   1.000
_cell.angle_alpha   90.00
_cell.angle_beta   90.00
_cell.angle_gamma   90.00
#
_symmetry.space_group_name_H-M   'P 1'
#
loop_
_entity.id
_entity.type
_entity.pdbx_description
1 polymer ?
#
loop_
_entity_poly.entity_id
_entity_poly.type
_entity_poly.pdbx_seq_one_letter_code
_entity_poly.pdbx_strand_id
1 'polypeptide(L)'
;AANCIGLHRFPVKPGSPTKAAPGWDVRVLDDQCRSLKAGEIGAICVKLPLPPSSLPTLWNADDRFIESYLAEFPGYYKTADAGFMDEEGDISIMARTDDIINVAGHRLSTGGMEEVLANHPDVAECAVIGVADQLKGQLPVGFLVLKAGVKKPNDQIVKEVVGMVRDRIGPVAAFKQATVVQRL
;
A
#
# COMPACT_ATOMS: atom_id res chain seq x y z
N ALA A 1 14.10 7.81 0.08
CA ALA A 1 14.25 8.64 -1.12
C ALA A 1 14.10 10.11 -0.75
N ALA A 2 14.74 11.00 -1.48
CA ALA A 2 14.67 12.44 -1.26
C ALA A 2 15.21 13.21 -2.48
N ASN A 3 14.76 14.46 -2.64
CA ASN A 3 15.40 15.37 -3.56
C ASN A 3 16.64 15.99 -2.89
N CYS A 4 17.82 15.46 -3.18
CA CYS A 4 19.09 15.86 -2.57
C CYS A 4 19.59 17.17 -3.18
N ILE A 5 18.89 18.27 -2.97
CA ILE A 5 19.11 19.59 -3.60
C ILE A 5 20.51 20.16 -3.36
N GLY A 6 21.23 19.72 -2.33
CA GLY A 6 22.64 20.09 -2.10
C GLY A 6 23.63 19.43 -3.05
N LEU A 7 23.24 18.37 -3.76
CA LEU A 7 24.05 17.66 -4.75
C LEU A 7 23.56 17.94 -6.17
N HIS A 8 22.28 17.76 -6.40
CA HIS A 8 21.61 18.00 -7.67
C HIS A 8 20.13 18.32 -7.44
N ARG A 9 19.60 19.27 -8.21
CA ARG A 9 18.19 19.63 -8.14
C ARG A 9 17.41 18.84 -9.20
N PHE A 10 16.70 17.82 -8.77
CA PHE A 10 15.80 17.06 -9.63
C PHE A 10 14.46 17.77 -9.83
N PRO A 11 13.80 17.59 -10.98
CA PRO A 11 12.43 18.01 -11.15
C PRO A 11 11.53 17.45 -10.05
N VAL A 12 10.57 18.26 -9.59
CA VAL A 12 9.59 17.79 -8.61
C VAL A 12 8.48 17.05 -9.33
N LYS A 13 8.25 15.79 -8.98
CA LYS A 13 7.11 14.99 -9.45
C LYS A 13 6.10 14.86 -8.29
N PRO A 14 4.86 15.37 -8.44
CA PRO A 14 3.83 15.23 -7.42
C PRO A 14 3.63 13.76 -7.03
N GLY A 15 3.55 13.49 -5.72
CA GLY A 15 3.38 12.13 -5.20
C GLY A 15 4.65 11.29 -5.14
N SER A 16 5.82 11.81 -5.59
CA SER A 16 7.10 11.11 -5.49
C SER A 16 8.06 11.81 -4.53
N PRO A 17 8.72 11.07 -3.61
CA PRO A 17 9.86 11.59 -2.84
C PRO A 17 11.13 11.72 -3.68
N THR A 18 11.06 11.55 -4.99
CA THR A 18 12.13 11.53 -5.97
C THR A 18 13.06 10.30 -5.90
N LYS A 19 14.37 10.48 -5.99
CA LYS A 19 15.34 9.40 -6.15
C LYS A 19 15.87 8.86 -4.82
N ALA A 20 16.47 7.68 -4.88
CA ALA A 20 17.26 7.18 -3.76
C ALA A 20 18.36 8.19 -3.36
N ALA A 21 18.51 8.43 -2.06
CA ALA A 21 19.60 9.24 -1.57
C ALA A 21 20.97 8.54 -1.81
N PRO A 22 22.08 9.29 -1.95
CA PRO A 22 23.40 8.68 -2.14
C PRO A 22 23.72 7.64 -1.06
N GLY A 23 24.24 6.50 -1.49
CA GLY A 23 24.52 5.36 -0.62
C GLY A 23 23.37 4.39 -0.40
N TRP A 24 22.15 4.72 -0.85
CA TRP A 24 20.97 3.86 -0.74
C TRP A 24 20.66 3.19 -2.07
N ASP A 25 20.79 1.87 -2.16
CA ASP A 25 20.39 1.10 -3.33
C ASP A 25 18.94 0.61 -3.16
N VAL A 26 17.98 1.45 -3.55
CA VAL A 26 16.55 1.16 -3.46
C VAL A 26 16.11 0.34 -4.66
N ARG A 27 15.35 -0.71 -4.42
CA ARG A 27 14.79 -1.61 -5.43
C ARG A 27 13.32 -1.84 -5.18
N VAL A 28 12.59 -2.13 -6.25
CA VAL A 28 11.20 -2.60 -6.18
C VAL A 28 11.22 -4.07 -6.54
N LEU A 29 10.73 -4.92 -5.64
CA LEU A 29 10.84 -6.37 -5.74
C LEU A 29 9.46 -7.03 -5.81
N ASP A 30 9.38 -8.16 -6.52
CA ASP A 30 8.25 -9.08 -6.43
C ASP A 30 8.37 -10.01 -5.21
N ASP A 31 7.36 -10.87 -5.01
CA ASP A 31 7.31 -11.83 -3.90
C ASP A 31 8.37 -12.95 -4.01
N GLN A 32 9.10 -13.01 -5.13
CA GLN A 32 10.21 -13.95 -5.39
C GLN A 32 11.58 -13.26 -5.33
N CYS A 33 11.66 -12.06 -4.71
CA CYS A 33 12.85 -11.22 -4.59
C CYS A 33 13.48 -10.82 -5.94
N ARG A 34 12.73 -10.79 -7.03
CA ARG A 34 13.21 -10.33 -8.34
C ARG A 34 12.89 -8.85 -8.51
N SER A 35 13.86 -8.10 -9.07
CA SER A 35 13.62 -6.70 -9.40
C SER A 35 12.57 -6.56 -10.50
N LEU A 36 11.60 -5.69 -10.24
CA LEU A 36 10.53 -5.35 -11.17
C LEU A 36 10.99 -4.29 -12.19
N LYS A 37 10.27 -4.20 -13.29
CA LYS A 37 10.48 -3.18 -14.32
C LYS A 37 9.88 -1.85 -13.89
N ALA A 38 10.29 -0.78 -14.58
CA ALA A 38 9.71 0.55 -14.37
C ALA A 38 8.18 0.52 -14.50
N GLY A 39 7.49 1.18 -13.56
CA GLY A 39 6.04 1.25 -13.47
C GLY A 39 5.35 0.03 -12.83
N GLU A 40 6.05 -1.09 -12.61
CA GLU A 40 5.48 -2.25 -11.92
C GLU A 40 5.50 -2.06 -10.41
N ILE A 41 4.37 -2.37 -9.76
CA ILE A 41 4.20 -2.19 -8.32
C ILE A 41 4.75 -3.40 -7.58
N GLY A 42 5.58 -3.15 -6.55
CA GLY A 42 6.16 -4.18 -5.70
C GLY A 42 6.55 -3.66 -4.32
N ALA A 43 7.21 -4.52 -3.54
CA ALA A 43 7.78 -4.14 -2.26
C ALA A 43 9.00 -3.23 -2.47
N ILE A 44 9.02 -2.09 -1.80
CA ILE A 44 10.18 -1.20 -1.80
C ILE A 44 11.18 -1.74 -0.78
N CYS A 45 12.35 -2.11 -1.26
CA CYS A 45 13.41 -2.68 -0.46
C CYS A 45 14.73 -1.93 -0.67
N VAL A 46 15.63 -2.03 0.31
CA VAL A 46 16.97 -1.45 0.21
C VAL A 46 17.99 -2.58 0.18
N LYS A 47 18.82 -2.63 -0.85
CA LYS A 47 19.85 -3.66 -0.97
C LYS A 47 20.90 -3.50 0.14
N LEU A 48 21.28 -4.62 0.75
CA LEU A 48 22.34 -4.64 1.76
C LEU A 48 23.75 -4.56 1.13
N PRO A 49 24.74 -3.99 1.85
CA PRO A 49 24.67 -3.43 3.19
C PRO A 49 23.98 -2.06 3.22
N LEU A 50 23.27 -1.77 4.31
CA LEU A 50 22.69 -0.44 4.52
C LEU A 50 23.78 0.60 4.78
N PRO A 51 23.54 1.89 4.43
CA PRO A 51 24.43 2.98 4.80
C PRO A 51 24.62 3.11 6.33
N PRO A 52 25.75 3.66 6.81
CA PRO A 52 26.03 3.76 8.25
C PRO A 52 25.00 4.58 9.05
N SER A 53 24.21 5.42 8.40
CA SER A 53 23.13 6.21 9.02
C SER A 53 21.84 5.42 9.27
N SER A 54 21.82 4.15 8.90
CA SER A 54 20.64 3.30 9.02
C SER A 54 20.45 2.77 10.45
N LEU A 55 19.24 2.32 10.77
CA LEU A 55 18.94 1.64 12.02
C LEU A 55 19.77 0.35 12.13
N PRO A 56 20.64 0.20 13.14
CA PRO A 56 21.49 -0.99 13.27
C PRO A 56 20.70 -2.21 13.76
N THR A 57 19.75 -2.01 14.67
CA THR A 57 18.90 -3.05 15.24
C THR A 57 17.77 -2.44 16.09
N LEU A 58 16.89 -3.28 16.66
CA LEU A 58 15.91 -2.89 17.67
C LEU A 58 16.49 -3.09 19.07
N TRP A 59 16.12 -2.20 20.01
CA TRP A 59 16.61 -2.27 21.40
C TRP A 59 16.24 -3.59 22.06
N ASN A 60 17.26 -4.36 22.49
CA ASN A 60 17.13 -5.69 23.08
C ASN A 60 16.25 -6.68 22.28
N ALA A 61 16.20 -6.56 20.94
CA ALA A 61 15.31 -7.36 20.10
C ALA A 61 15.93 -7.61 18.70
N ASP A 62 17.18 -8.07 18.65
CA ASP A 62 17.90 -8.35 17.40
C ASP A 62 17.17 -9.39 16.53
N ASP A 63 16.68 -10.47 17.15
CA ASP A 63 15.93 -11.52 16.43
C ASP A 63 14.68 -10.93 15.76
N ARG A 64 13.96 -10.08 16.47
CA ARG A 64 12.79 -9.38 15.92
C ARG A 64 13.17 -8.43 14.78
N PHE A 65 14.34 -7.78 14.86
CA PHE A 65 14.84 -6.96 13.77
C PHE A 65 15.08 -7.79 12.51
N ILE A 66 15.75 -8.92 12.66
CA ILE A 66 16.03 -9.85 11.54
C ILE A 66 14.72 -10.36 10.95
N GLU A 67 13.82 -10.86 11.78
CA GLU A 67 12.53 -11.39 11.35
C GLU A 67 11.67 -10.36 10.60
N SER A 68 11.59 -9.14 11.14
CA SER A 68 10.70 -8.09 10.60
C SER A 68 11.23 -7.43 9.33
N TYR A 69 12.55 -7.30 9.19
CA TYR A 69 13.15 -6.45 8.16
C TYR A 69 14.09 -7.16 7.19
N LEU A 70 14.64 -8.34 7.55
CA LEU A 70 15.68 -8.99 6.75
C LEU A 70 15.31 -10.40 6.26
N ALA A 71 14.33 -11.05 6.88
CA ALA A 71 14.02 -12.45 6.59
C ALA A 71 13.22 -12.64 5.29
N GLU A 72 12.28 -11.74 4.99
CA GLU A 72 11.35 -11.91 3.87
C GLU A 72 12.01 -11.73 2.50
N PHE A 73 13.00 -10.82 2.40
CA PHE A 73 13.71 -10.53 1.16
C PHE A 73 15.22 -10.72 1.37
N PRO A 74 15.77 -11.93 1.16
CA PRO A 74 17.19 -12.22 1.38
C PRO A 74 18.11 -11.26 0.63
N GLY A 75 19.05 -10.63 1.33
CA GLY A 75 19.97 -9.63 0.77
C GLY A 75 19.41 -8.20 0.70
N TYR A 76 18.21 -7.98 1.22
CA TYR A 76 17.56 -6.67 1.24
C TYR A 76 16.98 -6.36 2.62
N TYR A 77 16.86 -5.08 2.91
CA TYR A 77 16.09 -4.54 4.02
C TYR A 77 14.68 -4.19 3.53
N LYS A 78 13.66 -4.76 4.15
CA LYS A 78 12.25 -4.49 3.87
C LYS A 78 11.82 -3.16 4.51
N THR A 79 11.36 -2.19 3.71
CA THR A 79 10.81 -0.93 4.25
C THR A 79 9.38 -1.07 4.76
N ALA A 80 8.71 -2.14 4.37
CA ALA A 80 7.30 -2.39 4.55
C ALA A 80 6.38 -1.42 3.77
N ASP A 81 6.93 -0.74 2.77
CA ASP A 81 6.19 0.08 1.83
C ASP A 81 6.09 -0.61 0.47
N ALA A 82 5.00 -0.35 -0.25
CA ALA A 82 4.78 -0.78 -1.62
C ALA A 82 4.70 0.43 -2.55
N GLY A 83 5.22 0.27 -3.75
CA GLY A 83 5.24 1.33 -4.75
C GLY A 83 5.91 0.88 -6.03
N PHE A 84 6.30 1.82 -6.85
CA PHE A 84 7.00 1.58 -8.11
C PHE A 84 8.14 2.58 -8.31
N MET A 85 9.01 2.26 -9.24
CA MET A 85 10.05 3.16 -9.74
C MET A 85 9.76 3.44 -11.21
N ASP A 86 9.81 4.68 -11.63
CA ASP A 86 9.60 5.02 -13.04
C ASP A 86 10.89 4.84 -13.87
N GLU A 87 10.79 5.07 -15.20
CA GLU A 87 11.93 4.95 -16.12
C GLU A 87 13.07 5.92 -15.81
N GLU A 88 12.79 7.03 -15.16
CA GLU A 88 13.79 8.01 -14.75
C GLU A 88 14.42 7.69 -13.39
N GLY A 89 13.92 6.65 -12.70
CA GLY A 89 14.38 6.18 -11.39
C GLY A 89 13.77 6.97 -10.22
N ASP A 90 12.67 7.69 -10.43
CA ASP A 90 11.90 8.31 -9.36
C ASP A 90 10.98 7.28 -8.70
N ILE A 91 10.99 7.28 -7.38
CA ILE A 91 10.25 6.33 -6.56
C ILE A 91 8.90 6.94 -6.21
N SER A 92 7.83 6.15 -6.34
CA SER A 92 6.49 6.52 -5.89
C SER A 92 6.01 5.50 -4.87
N ILE A 93 5.70 5.96 -3.66
CA ILE A 93 5.18 5.13 -2.57
C ILE A 93 3.66 5.19 -2.65
N MET A 94 3.01 4.03 -2.70
CA MET A 94 1.55 3.94 -2.84
C MET A 94 0.87 3.63 -1.52
N ALA A 95 1.41 2.67 -0.75
CA ALA A 95 0.83 2.20 0.50
C ALA A 95 1.86 1.37 1.27
N ARG A 96 1.48 0.90 2.47
CA ARG A 96 2.19 -0.17 3.17
C ARG A 96 2.01 -1.49 2.42
N THR A 97 2.95 -2.41 2.56
CA THR A 97 2.83 -3.76 1.95
C THR A 97 1.68 -4.56 2.55
N ASP A 98 1.37 -4.35 3.82
CA ASP A 98 0.23 -4.92 4.54
C ASP A 98 -1.13 -4.34 4.11
N ASP A 99 -1.14 -3.14 3.54
CA ASP A 99 -2.33 -2.48 2.97
C ASP A 99 -2.52 -2.80 1.47
N ILE A 100 -1.70 -3.65 0.88
CA ILE A 100 -1.84 -4.11 -0.50
C ILE A 100 -2.48 -5.50 -0.51
N ILE A 101 -3.57 -5.62 -1.24
CA ILE A 101 -4.21 -6.90 -1.52
C ILE A 101 -3.97 -7.32 -2.97
N ASN A 102 -3.88 -8.63 -3.18
CA ASN A 102 -3.71 -9.21 -4.52
C ASN A 102 -5.01 -9.84 -5.01
N VAL A 103 -5.70 -9.14 -5.90
CA VAL A 103 -6.97 -9.58 -6.48
C VAL A 103 -6.73 -10.04 -7.91
N ALA A 104 -6.75 -11.34 -8.14
CA ALA A 104 -6.55 -11.94 -9.47
C ALA A 104 -5.27 -11.43 -10.18
N GLY A 105 -4.16 -11.28 -9.44
CA GLY A 105 -2.89 -10.77 -9.95
C GLY A 105 -2.74 -9.25 -9.97
N HIS A 106 -3.79 -8.51 -9.63
CA HIS A 106 -3.72 -7.05 -9.51
C HIS A 106 -3.44 -6.64 -8.06
N ARG A 107 -2.40 -5.85 -7.87
CA ARG A 107 -2.05 -5.26 -6.56
C ARG A 107 -2.86 -3.98 -6.36
N LEU A 108 -3.70 -3.98 -5.34
CA LEU A 108 -4.64 -2.90 -5.04
C LEU A 108 -4.44 -2.42 -3.61
N SER A 109 -4.46 -1.11 -3.40
CA SER A 109 -4.37 -0.51 -2.08
C SER A 109 -5.75 -0.54 -1.38
N THR A 110 -5.80 -1.08 -0.16
CA THR A 110 -6.99 -0.97 0.70
C THR A 110 -7.26 0.47 1.07
N GLY A 111 -6.22 1.25 1.37
CA GLY A 111 -6.33 2.69 1.65
C GLY A 111 -6.93 3.50 0.50
N GLY A 112 -6.61 3.14 -0.76
CA GLY A 112 -7.25 3.76 -1.93
C GLY A 112 -8.74 3.44 -2.02
N MET A 113 -9.17 2.26 -1.59
CA MET A 113 -10.60 1.93 -1.49
C MET A 113 -11.25 2.68 -0.32
N GLU A 114 -10.59 2.74 0.84
CA GLU A 114 -11.06 3.49 2.01
C GLU A 114 -11.25 4.98 1.71
N GLU A 115 -10.35 5.58 0.94
CA GLU A 115 -10.51 6.98 0.48
C GLU A 115 -11.80 7.15 -0.33
N VAL A 116 -12.13 6.20 -1.20
CA VAL A 116 -13.39 6.23 -1.95
C VAL A 116 -14.58 6.09 -1.03
N LEU A 117 -14.55 5.15 -0.07
CA LEU A 117 -15.63 4.91 0.89
C LEU A 117 -15.86 6.12 1.81
N ALA A 118 -14.77 6.76 2.29
CA ALA A 118 -14.83 7.93 3.15
C ALA A 118 -15.48 9.15 2.49
N ASN A 119 -15.49 9.22 1.16
CA ASN A 119 -16.19 10.26 0.41
C ASN A 119 -17.72 10.09 0.38
N HIS A 120 -18.26 8.97 0.89
CA HIS A 120 -19.71 8.78 0.98
C HIS A 120 -20.30 9.67 2.09
N PRO A 121 -21.39 10.43 1.85
CA PRO A 121 -21.92 11.41 2.79
C PRO A 121 -22.36 10.82 4.13
N ASP A 122 -22.79 9.57 4.14
CA ASP A 122 -23.34 8.88 5.33
C ASP A 122 -22.27 8.07 6.10
N VAL A 123 -21.05 7.93 5.59
CA VAL A 123 -19.94 7.20 6.23
C VAL A 123 -19.14 8.11 7.13
N ALA A 124 -18.93 7.71 8.38
CA ALA A 124 -18.07 8.40 9.36
C ALA A 124 -16.65 7.83 9.36
N GLU A 125 -16.54 6.49 9.40
CA GLU A 125 -15.27 5.75 9.39
C GLU A 125 -15.43 4.52 8.49
N CYS A 126 -14.35 4.08 7.89
CA CYS A 126 -14.33 2.87 7.08
C CYS A 126 -12.99 2.17 7.19
N ALA A 127 -13.01 0.86 6.95
CA ALA A 127 -11.83 0.04 6.78
C ALA A 127 -12.06 -0.97 5.66
N VAL A 128 -10.99 -1.34 4.95
CA VAL A 128 -11.03 -2.39 3.94
C VAL A 128 -9.94 -3.42 4.25
N ILE A 129 -10.30 -4.68 4.27
CA ILE A 129 -9.36 -5.78 4.45
C ILE A 129 -9.39 -6.74 3.26
N GLY A 130 -8.26 -7.39 3.00
CA GLY A 130 -8.19 -8.52 2.05
C GLY A 130 -8.58 -9.82 2.73
N VAL A 131 -9.61 -10.49 2.21
CA VAL A 131 -10.02 -11.83 2.68
C VAL A 131 -9.59 -12.86 1.64
N ALA A 132 -9.02 -13.98 2.09
CA ALA A 132 -8.56 -15.05 1.20
C ALA A 132 -9.70 -15.59 0.33
N ASP A 133 -9.44 -15.75 -0.97
CA ASP A 133 -10.36 -16.30 -1.96
C ASP A 133 -9.63 -17.34 -2.83
N GLN A 134 -10.25 -18.51 -3.04
CA GLN A 134 -9.61 -19.64 -3.74
C GLN A 134 -9.29 -19.36 -5.21
N LEU A 135 -10.06 -18.49 -5.87
CA LEU A 135 -9.92 -18.20 -7.30
C LEU A 135 -9.13 -16.93 -7.56
N LYS A 136 -9.27 -15.94 -6.70
CA LYS A 136 -8.69 -14.60 -6.92
C LYS A 136 -7.53 -14.25 -5.98
N GLY A 137 -7.13 -15.19 -5.11
CA GLY A 137 -6.15 -14.96 -4.08
C GLY A 137 -6.74 -14.21 -2.90
N GLN A 138 -7.16 -12.96 -3.11
CA GLN A 138 -7.85 -12.15 -2.10
C GLN A 138 -9.03 -11.39 -2.71
N LEU A 139 -10.01 -11.08 -1.85
CA LEU A 139 -11.11 -10.17 -2.17
C LEU A 139 -11.20 -9.07 -1.12
N PRO A 140 -11.43 -7.81 -1.51
CA PRO A 140 -11.64 -6.74 -0.57
C PRO A 140 -13.02 -6.84 0.07
N VAL A 141 -13.07 -6.66 1.39
CA VAL A 141 -14.28 -6.55 2.19
C VAL A 141 -14.22 -5.27 2.99
N GLY A 142 -15.28 -4.47 2.89
CA GLY A 142 -15.39 -3.19 3.58
C GLY A 142 -16.11 -3.29 4.92
N PHE A 143 -15.72 -2.45 5.87
CA PHE A 143 -16.44 -2.19 7.12
C PHE A 143 -16.74 -0.70 7.19
N LEU A 144 -17.98 -0.36 7.56
CA LEU A 144 -18.47 1.01 7.55
C LEU A 144 -19.05 1.36 8.92
N VAL A 145 -18.63 2.47 9.49
CA VAL A 145 -19.31 3.13 10.59
C VAL A 145 -20.07 4.31 10.03
N LEU A 146 -21.37 4.35 10.28
CA LEU A 146 -22.23 5.42 9.78
C LEU A 146 -22.23 6.62 10.68
N LYS A 147 -22.46 7.81 10.11
CA LYS A 147 -22.67 9.04 10.87
C LYS A 147 -23.92 8.94 11.72
N ALA A 148 -23.95 9.66 12.83
CA ALA A 148 -25.12 9.74 13.70
C ALA A 148 -26.32 10.33 12.94
N GLY A 149 -27.50 9.70 13.14
CA GLY A 149 -28.75 10.20 12.57
C GLY A 149 -29.03 9.78 11.12
N VAL A 150 -28.20 8.95 10.52
CA VAL A 150 -28.47 8.35 9.19
C VAL A 150 -29.74 7.51 9.28
N LYS A 151 -30.72 7.77 8.38
CA LYS A 151 -31.99 7.06 8.30
C LYS A 151 -32.08 6.11 7.08
N LYS A 152 -31.09 6.20 6.20
CA LYS A 152 -31.01 5.37 4.99
C LYS A 152 -30.77 3.90 5.37
N PRO A 153 -31.45 2.93 4.72
CA PRO A 153 -31.20 1.51 4.95
C PRO A 153 -29.73 1.13 4.68
N ASN A 154 -29.16 0.30 5.54
CA ASN A 154 -27.76 -0.16 5.39
C ASN A 154 -27.49 -0.78 4.02
N ASP A 155 -28.40 -1.63 3.52
CA ASP A 155 -28.24 -2.28 2.22
C ASP A 155 -28.16 -1.27 1.06
N GLN A 156 -28.84 -0.15 1.18
CA GLN A 156 -28.75 0.92 0.18
C GLN A 156 -27.37 1.59 0.23
N ILE A 157 -26.87 1.92 1.43
CA ILE A 157 -25.54 2.52 1.60
C ILE A 157 -24.47 1.56 1.07
N VAL A 158 -24.56 0.27 1.39
CA VAL A 158 -23.64 -0.75 0.87
C VAL A 158 -23.63 -0.79 -0.65
N LYS A 159 -24.81 -0.75 -1.31
CA LYS A 159 -24.88 -0.69 -2.79
C LYS A 159 -24.23 0.58 -3.35
N GLU A 160 -24.45 1.72 -2.71
CA GLU A 160 -23.88 3.00 -3.13
C GLU A 160 -22.34 2.97 -3.04
N VAL A 161 -21.76 2.52 -1.92
CA VAL A 161 -20.30 2.45 -1.75
C VAL A 161 -19.67 1.42 -2.69
N VAL A 162 -20.30 0.27 -2.92
CA VAL A 162 -19.84 -0.71 -3.92
C VAL A 162 -19.81 -0.10 -5.32
N GLY A 163 -20.85 0.66 -5.68
CA GLY A 163 -20.89 1.43 -6.92
C GLY A 163 -19.74 2.44 -7.02
N MET A 164 -19.50 3.21 -5.95
CA MET A 164 -18.41 4.21 -5.91
C MET A 164 -17.03 3.59 -6.14
N VAL A 165 -16.73 2.46 -5.49
CA VAL A 165 -15.43 1.76 -5.70
C VAL A 165 -15.33 1.25 -7.13
N ARG A 166 -16.39 0.68 -7.69
CA ARG A 166 -16.43 0.23 -9.08
C ARG A 166 -16.19 1.35 -10.07
N ASP A 167 -16.78 2.53 -9.84
CA ASP A 167 -16.69 3.67 -10.76
C ASP A 167 -15.35 4.39 -10.68
N ARG A 168 -14.74 4.47 -9.49
CA ARG A 168 -13.49 5.21 -9.28
C ARG A 168 -12.23 4.36 -9.45
N ILE A 169 -12.24 3.12 -8.97
CA ILE A 169 -11.08 2.20 -9.03
C ILE A 169 -11.22 1.23 -10.21
N GLY A 170 -12.45 0.89 -10.55
CA GLY A 170 -12.77 -0.03 -11.62
C GLY A 170 -13.21 -1.41 -11.13
N PRO A 171 -13.80 -2.22 -12.03
CA PRO A 171 -14.31 -3.56 -11.72
C PRO A 171 -13.18 -4.54 -11.31
N VAL A 172 -11.93 -4.23 -11.61
CA VAL A 172 -10.74 -5.00 -11.20
C VAL A 172 -10.62 -5.12 -9.68
N ALA A 173 -11.09 -4.12 -8.93
CA ALA A 173 -11.10 -4.14 -7.47
C ALA A 173 -11.92 -5.30 -6.90
N ALA A 174 -12.90 -5.79 -7.64
CA ALA A 174 -13.81 -6.86 -7.21
C ALA A 174 -14.47 -6.61 -5.83
N PHE A 175 -14.61 -5.33 -5.44
CA PHE A 175 -15.24 -4.91 -4.20
C PHE A 175 -16.73 -5.14 -4.29
N LYS A 176 -17.25 -6.14 -3.57
CA LYS A 176 -18.65 -6.59 -3.66
C LYS A 176 -19.38 -6.59 -2.33
N GLN A 177 -18.62 -6.49 -1.23
CA GLN A 177 -19.19 -6.65 0.11
C GLN A 177 -18.70 -5.53 1.02
N ALA A 178 -19.64 -4.97 1.77
CA ALA A 178 -19.35 -4.13 2.91
C ALA A 178 -20.35 -4.43 4.03
N THR A 179 -19.92 -4.26 5.27
CA THR A 179 -20.74 -4.50 6.47
C THR A 179 -20.77 -3.24 7.31
N VAL A 180 -21.97 -2.82 7.71
CA VAL A 180 -22.12 -1.72 8.65
C VAL A 180 -21.89 -2.25 10.06
N VAL A 181 -20.94 -1.62 10.78
CA VAL A 181 -20.54 -1.97 12.15
C VAL A 181 -20.72 -0.77 13.08
N GLN A 182 -20.71 -1.02 14.38
CA GLN A 182 -20.86 0.06 15.37
C GLN A 182 -19.56 0.83 15.61
N ARG A 183 -18.41 0.16 15.43
CA ARG A 183 -17.05 0.73 15.56
C ARG A 183 -16.05 -0.13 14.78
N LEU A 184 -14.95 0.47 14.38
CA LEU A 184 -13.75 -0.19 13.84
C LEU A 184 -12.75 -0.48 14.95
#